data_58088265592cb16a7da43e11bba4f8c9
#
_entry.id   58088265592cb16a7da43e11bba4f8c9
#
_cell.length_a   1.000
_cell.length_b   1.000
_cell.length_c   1.000
_cell.angle_alpha   90.00
_cell.angle_beta   90.00
_cell.angle_gamma   90.00
#
_symmetry.space_group_name_H-M   'P 1'
#
loop_
_entity.id
_entity.type
_entity.pdbx_description
1 polymer ?
#
loop_
_entity_poly.entity_id
_entity_poly.type
_entity_poly.pdbx_seq_one_letter_code
_entity_poly.pdbx_strand_id
1 'polypeptide(L)'
;MNITAIFVTALLLSMNKIGGEPMNYDAGVQLEEACHNDHLVLDHDMNFRSLTDEEINLICKVVMTEARGESNVCQEAIATVILNRWLNPEKYPDTIAGVIYEPNQFAIDENIKPDVGVRVAVHNAIIFYNTYQMQIPYQVYWFRADHYHEDLGMPYISIDNTYFSIDENALVN
;
A
#
# COMPACT_ATOMS: atom_id res chain seq x y z
N MET A 1 -6.98 -23.31 15.01
CA MET A 1 -7.54 -21.97 14.79
C MET A 1 -6.44 -21.15 14.17
N ASN A 2 -6.66 -20.65 12.95
CA ASN A 2 -5.60 -20.02 12.15
C ASN A 2 -5.30 -18.61 12.71
N ILE A 3 -4.04 -18.21 12.80
CA ILE A 3 -3.60 -16.91 13.34
C ILE A 3 -4.32 -15.76 12.61
N THR A 4 -4.51 -15.88 11.32
CA THR A 4 -5.24 -14.91 10.47
C THR A 4 -6.69 -14.70 10.93
N ALA A 5 -7.39 -15.79 11.28
CA ALA A 5 -8.77 -15.71 11.79
C ALA A 5 -8.86 -14.97 13.13
N ILE A 6 -7.82 -15.06 13.97
CA ILE A 6 -7.77 -14.35 15.25
C ILE A 6 -7.60 -12.84 15.01
N PHE A 7 -6.76 -12.42 14.05
CA PHE A 7 -6.55 -11.01 13.74
C PHE A 7 -7.78 -10.36 13.09
N VAL A 8 -8.43 -11.04 12.15
CA VAL A 8 -9.69 -10.57 11.53
C VAL A 8 -10.79 -10.43 12.59
N THR A 9 -10.93 -11.41 13.48
CA THR A 9 -11.91 -11.35 14.58
C THR A 9 -11.59 -10.21 15.57
N ALA A 10 -10.32 -9.98 15.88
CA ALA A 10 -9.90 -8.88 16.75
C ALA A 10 -10.12 -7.50 16.08
N LEU A 11 -9.88 -7.38 14.79
CA LEU A 11 -10.16 -6.17 14.01
C LEU A 11 -11.68 -5.88 13.98
N LEU A 12 -12.50 -6.88 13.67
CA LEU A 12 -13.97 -6.78 13.69
C LEU A 12 -14.51 -6.38 15.08
N LEU A 13 -13.93 -6.91 16.16
CA LEU A 13 -14.29 -6.57 17.53
C LEU A 13 -13.84 -5.16 17.93
N SER A 14 -12.74 -4.65 17.37
CA SER A 14 -12.28 -3.28 17.64
C SER A 14 -13.12 -2.24 16.89
N MET A 15 -13.55 -2.53 15.67
CA MET A 15 -14.40 -1.65 14.86
C MET A 15 -15.84 -1.53 15.46
N ASN A 16 -16.37 -2.59 16.09
CA ASN A 16 -17.64 -2.53 16.81
C ASN A 16 -17.66 -1.59 18.04
N LYS A 17 -16.47 -1.10 18.47
CA LYS A 17 -16.37 -0.15 19.60
C LYS A 17 -16.34 1.32 19.19
N ILE A 18 -16.21 1.62 17.89
CA ILE A 18 -16.00 2.99 17.39
C ILE A 18 -17.26 3.67 16.85
N GLY A 19 -18.45 3.11 17.02
CA GLY A 19 -19.69 3.83 16.74
C GLY A 19 -20.82 3.05 16.11
N GLY A 20 -21.67 2.56 16.89
CA GLY A 20 -23.13 2.70 16.83
C GLY A 20 -23.93 1.85 15.87
N GLU A 21 -23.41 1.35 14.78
CA GLU A 21 -24.13 0.45 13.86
C GLU A 21 -23.46 -0.92 13.82
N PRO A 22 -24.21 -2.03 13.96
CA PRO A 22 -23.63 -3.37 13.82
C PRO A 22 -23.14 -3.54 12.37
N MET A 23 -21.85 -3.87 12.21
CA MET A 23 -21.32 -4.23 10.89
C MET A 23 -22.17 -5.31 10.26
N ASN A 24 -22.56 -5.08 9.01
CA ASN A 24 -23.29 -6.06 8.22
C ASN A 24 -22.44 -7.34 8.11
N TYR A 25 -23.02 -8.50 8.35
CA TYR A 25 -22.38 -9.82 8.24
C TYR A 25 -21.66 -10.01 6.89
N ASP A 26 -22.20 -9.39 5.84
CA ASP A 26 -21.63 -9.40 4.49
C ASP A 26 -20.26 -8.69 4.42
N ALA A 27 -20.08 -7.58 5.14
CA ALA A 27 -18.80 -6.88 5.22
C ALA A 27 -17.70 -7.69 5.93
N GLY A 28 -18.09 -8.50 6.92
CA GLY A 28 -17.16 -9.39 7.63
C GLY A 28 -16.61 -10.51 6.74
N VAL A 29 -17.46 -11.08 5.89
CA VAL A 29 -17.07 -12.13 4.92
C VAL A 29 -16.16 -11.53 3.84
N GLN A 30 -16.46 -10.33 3.34
CA GLN A 30 -15.64 -9.65 2.34
C GLN A 30 -14.25 -9.29 2.88
N LEU A 31 -14.14 -8.87 4.14
CA LEU A 31 -12.85 -8.63 4.82
C LEU A 31 -12.03 -9.91 4.96
N GLU A 32 -12.66 -11.04 5.28
CA GLU A 32 -11.97 -12.33 5.38
C GLU A 32 -11.47 -12.81 4.01
N GLU A 33 -12.25 -12.59 2.94
CA GLU A 33 -11.84 -12.88 1.57
C GLU A 33 -10.69 -11.95 1.12
N ALA A 34 -10.75 -10.66 1.42
CA ALA A 34 -9.71 -9.71 1.06
C ALA A 34 -8.37 -9.99 1.75
N CYS A 35 -8.38 -10.48 2.99
CA CYS A 35 -7.16 -10.89 3.70
C CYS A 35 -6.46 -12.11 3.05
N HIS A 36 -7.13 -12.83 2.16
CA HIS A 36 -6.60 -13.99 1.45
C HIS A 36 -6.49 -13.78 -0.07
N ASN A 37 -6.91 -12.62 -0.54
CA ASN A 37 -6.92 -12.29 -1.97
C ASN A 37 -6.00 -11.09 -2.23
N ASP A 38 -4.86 -11.37 -2.82
CA ASP A 38 -3.83 -10.41 -3.19
C ASP A 38 -4.20 -9.49 -4.37
N HIS A 39 -5.42 -9.63 -4.90
CA HIS A 39 -5.99 -8.76 -5.93
C HIS A 39 -6.99 -7.74 -5.39
N LEU A 40 -7.39 -7.84 -4.12
CA LEU A 40 -8.32 -6.91 -3.50
C LEU A 40 -7.61 -5.96 -2.54
N VAL A 41 -7.90 -4.68 -2.65
CA VAL A 41 -7.38 -3.64 -1.75
C VAL A 41 -8.55 -2.86 -1.17
N LEU A 42 -8.56 -2.73 0.16
CA LEU A 42 -9.57 -1.98 0.89
C LEU A 42 -9.18 -0.49 0.90
N ASP A 43 -10.05 0.38 0.38
CA ASP A 43 -9.83 1.82 0.44
C ASP A 43 -10.23 2.42 1.81
N HIS A 44 -10.04 3.74 1.98
CA HIS A 44 -10.33 4.44 3.23
C HIS A 44 -11.81 4.50 3.58
N ASP A 45 -12.69 4.38 2.58
CA ASP A 45 -14.14 4.36 2.73
C ASP A 45 -14.70 2.93 2.90
N MET A 46 -13.81 1.95 3.14
CA MET A 46 -14.13 0.54 3.31
C MET A 46 -14.73 -0.11 2.06
N ASN A 47 -14.40 0.40 0.87
CA ASN A 47 -14.75 -0.23 -0.38
C ASN A 47 -13.59 -1.06 -0.93
N PHE A 48 -13.89 -2.20 -1.54
CA PHE A 48 -12.88 -3.02 -2.19
C PHE A 48 -12.62 -2.55 -3.62
N ARG A 49 -11.36 -2.33 -3.95
CA ARG A 49 -10.88 -2.11 -5.31
C ARG A 49 -10.04 -3.32 -5.73
N SER A 50 -10.26 -3.81 -6.93
CA SER A 50 -9.53 -4.97 -7.46
C SER A 50 -8.35 -4.53 -8.31
N LEU A 51 -7.25 -5.28 -8.20
CA LEU A 51 -6.09 -5.20 -9.07
C LEU A 51 -6.11 -6.36 -10.06
N THR A 52 -5.70 -6.10 -11.28
CA THR A 52 -5.44 -7.15 -12.28
C THR A 52 -4.01 -7.69 -12.14
N ASP A 53 -3.74 -8.88 -12.71
CA ASP A 53 -2.38 -9.43 -12.79
C ASP A 53 -1.41 -8.48 -13.48
N GLU A 54 -1.86 -7.75 -14.50
CA GLU A 54 -1.07 -6.77 -15.23
C GLU A 54 -0.71 -5.57 -14.35
N GLU A 55 -1.64 -5.09 -13.53
CA GLU A 55 -1.39 -3.98 -12.59
C GLU A 55 -0.44 -4.42 -11.47
N ILE A 56 -0.61 -5.59 -10.90
CA ILE A 56 0.33 -6.16 -9.91
C ILE A 56 1.73 -6.31 -10.53
N ASN A 57 1.82 -6.83 -11.76
CA ASN A 57 3.10 -6.94 -12.45
C ASN A 57 3.73 -5.59 -12.75
N LEU A 58 2.93 -4.55 -13.04
CA LEU A 58 3.40 -3.20 -13.25
C LEU A 58 3.97 -2.60 -11.95
N ILE A 59 3.29 -2.78 -10.82
CA ILE A 59 3.81 -2.40 -9.48
C ILE A 59 5.14 -3.12 -9.23
N CYS A 60 5.22 -4.44 -9.48
CA CYS A 60 6.45 -5.20 -9.32
C CYS A 60 7.62 -4.65 -10.16
N LYS A 61 7.38 -4.20 -11.39
CA LYS A 61 8.42 -3.60 -12.24
C LYS A 61 8.94 -2.29 -11.65
N VAL A 62 8.04 -1.43 -11.14
CA VAL A 62 8.45 -0.18 -10.48
C VAL A 62 9.27 -0.50 -9.23
N VAL A 63 8.77 -1.34 -8.34
CA VAL A 63 9.48 -1.72 -7.12
C VAL A 63 10.85 -2.32 -7.42
N MET A 64 10.96 -3.18 -8.45
CA MET A 64 12.23 -3.74 -8.89
C MET A 64 13.17 -2.70 -9.49
N THR A 65 12.66 -1.66 -10.13
CA THR A 65 13.47 -0.58 -10.71
C THR A 65 13.97 0.36 -9.62
N GLU A 66 13.09 0.76 -8.68
CA GLU A 66 13.37 1.74 -7.63
C GLU A 66 14.19 1.16 -6.46
N ALA A 67 13.91 -0.08 -6.07
CA ALA A 67 14.41 -0.70 -4.83
C ALA A 67 15.22 -1.97 -5.06
N ARG A 68 15.91 -2.07 -6.19
CA ARG A 68 16.77 -3.22 -6.47
C ARG A 68 17.92 -3.29 -5.48
N GLY A 69 17.92 -4.36 -4.67
CA GLY A 69 18.95 -4.58 -3.67
C GLY A 69 18.61 -4.05 -2.27
N GLU A 70 17.51 -3.34 -2.13
CA GLU A 70 16.95 -2.97 -0.82
C GLU A 70 16.25 -4.16 -0.16
N SER A 71 15.96 -4.05 1.14
CA SER A 71 15.23 -5.09 1.88
C SER A 71 13.79 -5.26 1.40
N ASN A 72 13.20 -6.43 1.67
CA ASN A 72 11.78 -6.65 1.38
C ASN A 72 10.89 -5.62 2.09
N VAL A 73 11.26 -5.17 3.29
CA VAL A 73 10.53 -4.14 4.04
C VAL A 73 10.51 -2.81 3.29
N CYS A 74 11.63 -2.41 2.69
CA CYS A 74 11.70 -1.22 1.84
C CYS A 74 10.87 -1.40 0.56
N GLN A 75 10.95 -2.56 -0.08
CA GLN A 75 10.15 -2.89 -1.26
C GLN A 75 8.64 -2.89 -0.98
N GLU A 76 8.21 -3.44 0.16
CA GLU A 76 6.83 -3.38 0.65
C GLU A 76 6.37 -1.93 0.87
N ALA A 77 7.22 -1.08 1.48
CA ALA A 77 6.91 0.31 1.70
C ALA A 77 6.75 1.10 0.39
N ILE A 78 7.60 0.86 -0.61
CA ILE A 78 7.46 1.51 -1.93
C ILE A 78 6.17 1.04 -2.64
N ALA A 79 5.83 -0.24 -2.60
CA ALA A 79 4.56 -0.73 -3.11
C ALA A 79 3.37 -0.06 -2.39
N THR A 80 3.46 0.12 -1.07
CA THR A 80 2.45 0.83 -0.27
C THR A 80 2.29 2.29 -0.72
N VAL A 81 3.36 3.01 -1.08
CA VAL A 81 3.25 4.37 -1.65
C VAL A 81 2.42 4.38 -2.93
N ILE A 82 2.62 3.40 -3.82
CA ILE A 82 1.83 3.30 -5.06
C ILE A 82 0.35 3.08 -4.73
N LEU A 83 0.04 2.17 -3.80
CA LEU A 83 -1.33 1.91 -3.35
C LEU A 83 -1.95 3.14 -2.68
N ASN A 84 -1.22 3.84 -1.81
CA ASN A 84 -1.66 5.08 -1.17
C ASN A 84 -2.08 6.15 -2.19
N ARG A 85 -1.29 6.32 -3.25
CA ARG A 85 -1.63 7.27 -4.32
C ARG A 85 -2.86 6.83 -5.10
N TRP A 86 -2.91 5.57 -5.53
CA TRP A 86 -4.04 5.02 -6.28
C TRP A 86 -5.36 5.10 -5.51
N LEU A 87 -5.33 4.92 -4.19
CA LEU A 87 -6.50 4.99 -3.32
C LEU A 87 -6.87 6.42 -2.88
N ASN A 88 -6.15 7.42 -3.37
CA ASN A 88 -6.46 8.83 -3.13
C ASN A 88 -6.76 9.57 -4.46
N PRO A 89 -7.92 9.34 -5.08
CA PRO A 89 -8.26 9.92 -6.38
C PRO A 89 -8.48 11.44 -6.34
N GLU A 90 -8.54 12.06 -5.17
CA GLU A 90 -8.59 13.52 -5.03
C GLU A 90 -7.25 14.19 -5.36
N LYS A 91 -6.14 13.48 -5.18
CA LYS A 91 -4.78 14.00 -5.37
C LYS A 91 -4.03 13.34 -6.52
N TYR A 92 -4.36 12.12 -6.88
CA TYR A 92 -3.63 11.27 -7.82
C TYR A 92 -4.57 10.62 -8.84
N PRO A 93 -4.05 10.13 -9.97
CA PRO A 93 -4.84 9.35 -10.92
C PRO A 93 -5.52 8.14 -10.26
N ASP A 94 -6.73 7.81 -10.70
CA ASP A 94 -7.57 6.73 -10.17
C ASP A 94 -7.25 5.34 -10.73
N THR A 95 -6.15 5.20 -11.48
CA THR A 95 -5.64 3.94 -12.02
C THR A 95 -4.19 3.71 -11.65
N ILE A 96 -3.78 2.46 -11.45
CA ILE A 96 -2.38 2.09 -11.18
C ILE A 96 -1.45 2.60 -12.28
N ALA A 97 -1.83 2.41 -13.55
CA ALA A 97 -1.04 2.91 -14.68
C ALA A 97 -0.92 4.44 -14.66
N GLY A 98 -2.02 5.15 -14.35
CA GLY A 98 -2.01 6.61 -14.22
C GLY A 98 -1.03 7.09 -13.15
N VAL A 99 -1.06 6.46 -11.97
CA VAL A 99 -0.13 6.77 -10.86
C VAL A 99 1.32 6.52 -11.26
N ILE A 100 1.60 5.38 -11.90
CA ILE A 100 2.97 4.97 -12.23
C ILE A 100 3.56 5.80 -13.37
N TYR A 101 2.79 6.08 -14.40
CA TYR A 101 3.26 6.84 -15.57
C TYR A 101 3.12 8.37 -15.42
N GLU A 102 2.68 8.85 -14.26
CA GLU A 102 2.68 10.29 -13.99
C GLU A 102 4.12 10.84 -14.11
N PRO A 103 4.34 11.94 -14.84
CA PRO A 103 5.68 12.44 -15.13
C PRO A 103 6.52 12.69 -13.87
N ASN A 104 7.74 12.17 -13.87
CA ASN A 104 8.74 12.31 -12.80
C ASN A 104 8.35 11.71 -11.43
N GLN A 105 7.39 10.78 -11.38
CA GLN A 105 6.99 10.16 -10.12
C GLN A 105 7.76 8.87 -9.84
N PHE A 106 7.90 8.00 -10.81
CA PHE A 106 8.61 6.73 -10.67
C PHE A 106 9.54 6.45 -11.84
N ALA A 107 10.67 5.81 -11.56
CA ALA A 107 11.45 5.17 -12.58
C ALA A 107 10.85 3.81 -12.93
N ILE A 108 10.80 3.47 -14.20
CA ILE A 108 10.34 2.16 -14.67
C ILE A 108 11.20 1.66 -15.81
N ASP A 109 11.67 0.42 -15.72
CA ASP A 109 12.23 -0.34 -16.83
C ASP A 109 11.17 -1.37 -17.29
N GLU A 110 10.56 -1.09 -18.44
CA GLU A 110 9.50 -1.95 -19.01
C GLU A 110 9.98 -3.37 -19.32
N ASN A 111 11.27 -3.57 -19.52
CA ASN A 111 11.86 -4.86 -19.84
C ASN A 111 12.34 -5.64 -18.61
N ILE A 112 12.29 -5.02 -17.42
CA ILE A 112 12.74 -5.68 -16.19
C ILE A 112 11.84 -6.86 -15.86
N LYS A 113 12.46 -7.93 -15.38
CA LYS A 113 11.73 -9.09 -14.87
C LYS A 113 11.81 -9.07 -13.35
N PRO A 114 10.71 -8.74 -12.65
CA PRO A 114 10.68 -8.78 -11.20
C PRO A 114 11.03 -10.18 -10.69
N ASP A 115 11.93 -10.25 -9.72
CA ASP A 115 12.28 -11.51 -9.07
C ASP A 115 11.21 -11.95 -8.05
N VAL A 116 11.42 -13.12 -7.45
CA VAL A 116 10.47 -13.70 -6.49
C VAL A 116 10.37 -12.85 -5.22
N GLY A 117 11.49 -12.25 -4.78
CA GLY A 117 11.52 -11.40 -3.58
C GLY A 117 10.62 -10.18 -3.74
N VAL A 118 10.77 -9.46 -4.86
CA VAL A 118 9.92 -8.30 -5.19
C VAL A 118 8.44 -8.69 -5.31
N ARG A 119 8.14 -9.83 -5.95
CA ARG A 119 6.74 -10.29 -6.05
C ARG A 119 6.14 -10.56 -4.68
N VAL A 120 6.88 -11.23 -3.80
CA VAL A 120 6.45 -11.47 -2.41
C VAL A 120 6.26 -10.15 -1.67
N ALA A 121 7.16 -9.18 -1.81
CA ALA A 121 7.04 -7.87 -1.17
C ALA A 121 5.78 -7.12 -1.63
N VAL A 122 5.47 -7.12 -2.93
CA VAL A 122 4.26 -6.47 -3.47
C VAL A 122 2.98 -7.16 -2.97
N HIS A 123 2.93 -8.50 -2.99
CA HIS A 123 1.79 -9.24 -2.43
C HIS A 123 1.62 -8.98 -0.92
N ASN A 124 2.71 -8.96 -0.15
CA ASN A 124 2.67 -8.61 1.25
C ASN A 124 2.14 -7.19 1.47
N ALA A 125 2.57 -6.22 0.67
CA ALA A 125 2.08 -4.84 0.78
C ALA A 125 0.55 -4.79 0.60
N ILE A 126 -0.03 -5.51 -0.36
CA ILE A 126 -1.47 -5.60 -0.60
C ILE A 126 -2.18 -6.23 0.62
N ILE A 127 -1.69 -7.36 1.11
CA ILE A 127 -2.26 -8.05 2.28
C ILE A 127 -2.16 -7.18 3.53
N PHE A 128 -1.02 -6.53 3.77
CA PHE A 128 -0.82 -5.65 4.92
C PHE A 128 -1.67 -4.40 4.84
N TYR A 129 -1.93 -3.90 3.64
CA TYR A 129 -2.86 -2.80 3.42
C TYR A 129 -4.26 -3.16 3.94
N ASN A 130 -4.78 -4.33 3.55
CA ASN A 130 -6.09 -4.82 3.97
C ASN A 130 -6.18 -5.14 5.47
N THR A 131 -5.05 -5.40 6.12
CA THR A 131 -4.99 -5.74 7.55
C THR A 131 -4.52 -4.58 8.43
N TYR A 132 -4.30 -3.41 7.86
CA TYR A 132 -3.74 -2.24 8.56
C TYR A 132 -2.39 -2.53 9.24
N GLN A 133 -1.58 -3.42 8.65
CA GLN A 133 -0.24 -3.79 9.14
C GLN A 133 0.89 -3.24 8.26
N MET A 134 0.59 -2.20 7.47
CA MET A 134 1.54 -1.57 6.56
C MET A 134 2.77 -1.03 7.31
N GLN A 135 3.91 -1.08 6.65
CA GLN A 135 5.17 -0.52 7.17
C GLN A 135 5.12 1.02 7.26
N ILE A 136 4.31 1.64 6.41
CA ILE A 136 4.09 3.09 6.35
C ILE A 136 2.59 3.36 6.29
N PRO A 137 2.07 4.46 6.91
CA PRO A 137 0.65 4.79 6.87
C PRO A 137 0.20 5.27 5.49
N TYR A 138 -1.12 5.30 5.28
CA TYR A 138 -1.76 5.66 4.02
C TYR A 138 -1.55 7.12 3.57
N GLN A 139 -1.06 8.01 4.43
CA GLN A 139 -0.72 9.39 4.07
C GLN A 139 0.74 9.58 3.60
N VAL A 140 1.54 8.51 3.53
CA VAL A 140 2.90 8.56 2.98
C VAL A 140 2.81 8.41 1.47
N TYR A 141 3.13 9.49 0.75
CA TYR A 141 2.99 9.55 -0.71
C TYR A 141 4.30 9.70 -1.46
N TRP A 142 5.39 10.03 -0.78
CA TRP A 142 6.67 10.31 -1.42
C TRP A 142 7.79 9.51 -0.78
N PHE A 143 8.75 9.14 -1.61
CA PHE A 143 10.02 8.58 -1.15
C PHE A 143 11.16 9.06 -2.06
N ARG A 144 12.37 8.98 -1.56
CA ARG A 144 13.60 9.31 -2.28
C ARG A 144 14.78 8.54 -1.71
N ALA A 145 15.74 8.18 -2.55
CA ALA A 145 17.02 7.65 -2.10
C ALA A 145 17.89 8.74 -1.45
N ASP A 146 18.72 8.35 -0.50
CA ASP A 146 19.77 9.12 0.17
C ASP A 146 19.30 10.23 1.14
N HIS A 147 18.16 10.88 0.92
CA HIS A 147 17.67 11.96 1.80
C HIS A 147 16.18 12.24 1.59
N TYR A 148 15.57 12.99 2.52
CA TYR A 148 14.18 13.43 2.38
C TYR A 148 14.02 14.48 1.27
N HIS A 149 12.83 14.54 0.69
CA HIS A 149 12.45 15.66 -0.17
C HIS A 149 12.46 16.98 0.62
N GLU A 150 12.94 18.05 -0.01
CA GLU A 150 12.93 19.38 0.62
C GLU A 150 11.56 20.05 0.51
N ASP A 151 10.81 19.78 -0.57
CA ASP A 151 9.57 20.49 -0.93
C ASP A 151 8.33 19.57 -1.00
N LEU A 152 8.45 18.28 -0.64
CA LEU A 152 7.36 17.30 -0.75
C LEU A 152 7.11 16.57 0.57
N GLY A 153 6.10 17.04 1.30
CA GLY A 153 5.69 16.47 2.58
C GLY A 153 6.71 16.66 3.69
N MET A 154 6.42 16.07 4.84
CA MET A 154 7.32 16.09 6.01
C MET A 154 8.08 14.78 6.12
N PRO A 155 9.33 14.80 6.64
CA PRO A 155 10.07 13.60 6.99
C PRO A 155 9.25 12.65 7.89
N TYR A 156 9.16 11.37 7.52
CA TYR A 156 8.44 10.37 8.31
C TYR A 156 9.38 9.27 8.83
N ILE A 157 9.97 8.48 7.94
CA ILE A 157 10.86 7.36 8.29
C ILE A 157 11.86 7.10 7.16
N SER A 158 13.02 6.53 7.51
CA SER A 158 13.92 5.92 6.52
C SER A 158 13.95 4.41 6.71
N ILE A 159 13.93 3.67 5.61
CA ILE A 159 14.09 2.22 5.55
C ILE A 159 15.20 1.95 4.54
N ASP A 160 16.26 1.27 4.98
CA ASP A 160 17.50 1.15 4.22
C ASP A 160 18.03 2.53 3.76
N ASN A 161 18.27 2.72 2.46
CA ASN A 161 18.69 4.01 1.91
C ASN A 161 17.53 4.83 1.32
N THR A 162 16.29 4.48 1.62
CA THR A 162 15.08 5.14 1.12
C THR A 162 14.40 5.94 2.23
N TYR A 163 14.07 7.19 1.94
CA TYR A 163 13.52 8.18 2.86
C TYR A 163 12.08 8.50 2.47
N PHE A 164 11.13 8.22 3.34
CA PHE A 164 9.70 8.35 3.11
C PHE A 164 9.16 9.63 3.75
N SER A 165 8.33 10.38 3.00
CA SER A 165 7.70 11.61 3.47
C SER A 165 6.17 11.47 3.52
N ILE A 166 5.59 12.04 4.58
CA ILE A 166 4.15 12.04 4.85
C ILE A 166 3.52 13.38 4.46
N ASP A 167 2.24 13.36 4.09
CA ASP A 167 1.45 14.57 3.83
C ASP A 167 1.37 15.43 5.09
N GLU A 168 1.64 16.74 4.97
CA GLU A 168 1.60 17.69 6.06
C GLU A 168 0.22 17.74 6.74
N ASN A 169 -0.85 17.54 5.99
CA ASN A 169 -2.22 17.54 6.51
C ASN A 169 -2.57 16.26 7.29
N ALA A 170 -1.76 15.23 7.22
CA ALA A 170 -2.01 13.96 7.92
C ALA A 170 -1.87 14.07 9.45
N LEU A 171 -1.15 15.08 9.94
CA LEU A 171 -0.85 15.28 11.36
C LEU A 171 -1.80 16.27 12.07
N VAL A 172 -2.79 16.79 11.36
CA VAL A 172 -3.69 17.86 11.87
C VAL A 172 -5.05 17.33 12.34
N ASN A 173 -5.30 16.00 12.26
CA ASN A 173 -6.58 15.38 12.67
C ASN A 173 -6.44 14.46 13.87
#